data_1cf7ed7c37b13d4aefe15daf8b71ea18
#
_entry.id   1cf7ed7c37b13d4aefe15daf8b71ea18
#
_cell.length_a   1.000
_cell.length_b   1.000
_cell.length_c   1.000
_cell.angle_alpha   90.00
_cell.angle_beta   90.00
_cell.angle_gamma   90.00
#
_symmetry.space_group_name_H-M   'P 1'
#
loop_
_entity.id
_entity.type
_entity.pdbx_description
1 polymer ?
#
loop_
_entity_poly.entity_id
_entity_poly.type
_entity_poly.pdbx_seq_one_letter_code
_entity_poly.pdbx_strand_id
1 'polypeptide(L)'
;QKNIGRIFRQYNIIEYKSPEDNLDIDDFYKVYAYACIYKADTEKIDLIPAAELTITFVCYHYPRAMLDKLQRDRGIMAEKIESGIYYLTGDAIPVQLIIVPALSKNNNYWLNNLRNDLKAGGEIRNFIERYGENKKSKLFQALADTVMRANWQELKEERKMCEALRELFADDLRESREAGIMEGRTAGKIEGRIEGKLEGKIELIIKKYKKGCTAEETADMLEEPPSQIRQIYDAIGQCAPDYNVEKIYKRLSDQTV
;
A
#
# COMPACT_ATOMS: atom_id res chain seq x y z
N GLN A 1 18.50 19.06 10.85
CA GLN A 1 17.90 17.72 10.84
C GLN A 1 16.93 17.61 12.00
N LYS A 2 15.70 17.13 11.77
CA LYS A 2 14.74 16.94 12.86
C LYS A 2 15.27 15.88 13.82
N ASN A 3 14.94 16.01 15.11
CA ASN A 3 15.45 15.14 16.19
C ASN A 3 15.21 13.65 15.92
N ILE A 4 14.04 13.27 15.38
CA ILE A 4 13.70 11.89 15.01
C ILE A 4 14.54 11.32 13.86
N GLY A 5 15.18 12.15 13.05
CA GLY A 5 16.01 11.74 11.92
C GLY A 5 17.50 11.62 12.22
N ARG A 6 17.94 11.83 13.47
CA ARG A 6 19.38 11.79 13.82
C ARG A 6 19.99 10.40 13.68
N ILE A 7 19.20 9.34 13.91
CA ILE A 7 19.66 7.96 13.78
C ILE A 7 19.75 7.53 12.32
N PHE A 8 19.00 8.14 11.41
CA PHE A 8 18.86 7.67 10.03
C PHE A 8 20.20 7.56 9.31
N ARG A 9 20.32 6.48 8.54
CA ARG A 9 21.45 6.14 7.67
C ARG A 9 20.94 6.03 6.23
N GLN A 10 21.68 5.34 5.39
CA GLN A 10 21.31 5.15 3.98
C GLN A 10 19.99 4.39 3.82
N TYR A 11 19.76 3.35 4.65
CA TYR A 11 18.58 2.50 4.61
C TYR A 11 17.84 2.55 5.94
N ASN A 12 16.54 2.86 5.90
CA ASN A 12 15.77 3.09 7.11
C ASN A 12 14.47 2.31 7.05
N ILE A 13 14.29 1.33 7.93
CA ILE A 13 13.07 0.55 8.07
C ILE A 13 12.25 1.16 9.19
N ILE A 14 11.00 1.49 8.89
CA ILE A 14 10.12 2.15 9.84
C ILE A 14 8.86 1.30 10.01
N GLU A 15 8.60 0.87 11.23
CA GLU A 15 7.34 0.24 11.63
C GLU A 15 6.49 1.24 12.40
N TYR A 16 5.26 1.43 11.96
CA TYR A 16 4.30 2.31 12.61
C TYR A 16 3.16 1.50 13.21
N LYS A 17 2.87 1.75 14.48
CA LYS A 17 1.71 1.23 15.20
C LYS A 17 0.71 2.34 15.46
N SER A 18 -0.55 2.09 15.12
CA SER A 18 -1.65 3.03 15.37
C SER A 18 -1.91 3.21 16.89
N PRO A 19 -2.68 4.22 17.31
CA PRO A 19 -3.02 4.41 18.73
C PRO A 19 -3.70 3.20 19.38
N GLU A 20 -4.37 2.37 18.60
CA GLU A 20 -5.09 1.17 19.07
C GLU A 20 -4.18 -0.08 19.15
N ASP A 21 -3.01 -0.02 18.49
CA ASP A 21 -2.09 -1.14 18.42
C ASP A 21 -0.99 -1.05 19.48
N ASN A 22 -0.59 -2.20 20.01
CA ASN A 22 0.54 -2.32 20.90
C ASN A 22 1.75 -2.88 20.15
N LEU A 23 2.93 -2.35 20.48
CA LEU A 23 4.19 -2.89 20.00
C LEU A 23 4.65 -4.00 20.95
N ASP A 24 4.86 -5.20 20.43
CA ASP A 24 5.28 -6.36 21.19
C ASP A 24 6.60 -6.97 20.72
N ILE A 25 7.03 -8.06 21.37
CA ILE A 25 8.31 -8.72 21.10
C ILE A 25 8.32 -9.39 19.72
N ASP A 26 7.19 -9.92 19.27
CA ASP A 26 7.08 -10.58 17.98
C ASP A 26 7.14 -9.57 16.83
N ASP A 27 6.56 -8.38 17.04
CA ASP A 27 6.74 -7.24 16.13
C ASP A 27 8.21 -6.84 15.99
N PHE A 28 8.94 -6.78 17.12
CA PHE A 28 10.38 -6.49 17.08
C PHE A 28 11.12 -7.50 16.21
N TYR A 29 10.94 -8.79 16.46
CA TYR A 29 11.62 -9.83 15.69
C TYR A 29 11.19 -9.86 14.22
N LYS A 30 9.93 -9.62 13.93
CA LYS A 30 9.41 -9.53 12.58
C LYS A 30 10.10 -8.43 11.77
N VAL A 31 10.17 -7.21 12.32
CA VAL A 31 10.81 -6.08 11.64
C VAL A 31 12.32 -6.26 11.56
N TYR A 32 12.93 -6.83 12.61
CA TYR A 32 14.35 -7.18 12.60
C TYR A 32 14.67 -8.22 11.52
N ALA A 33 13.80 -9.22 11.33
CA ALA A 33 13.92 -10.20 10.25
C ALA A 33 13.83 -9.52 8.87
N TYR A 34 12.93 -8.56 8.69
CA TYR A 34 12.86 -7.79 7.44
C TYR A 34 14.16 -7.03 7.16
N ALA A 35 14.76 -6.43 8.18
CA ALA A 35 16.06 -5.75 8.07
C ALA A 35 17.17 -6.72 7.66
N CYS A 36 17.21 -7.92 8.27
CA CYS A 36 18.17 -8.96 7.93
C CYS A 36 17.99 -9.48 6.50
N ILE A 37 16.75 -9.74 6.08
CA ILE A 37 16.44 -10.17 4.72
C ILE A 37 16.83 -9.08 3.73
N TYR A 38 16.45 -7.83 3.97
CA TYR A 38 16.82 -6.70 3.10
C TYR A 38 18.33 -6.54 2.94
N LYS A 39 19.09 -6.71 4.03
CA LYS A 39 20.55 -6.71 3.99
C LYS A 39 21.11 -7.87 3.17
N ALA A 40 20.54 -9.06 3.33
CA ALA A 40 21.09 -10.30 2.77
C ALA A 40 20.68 -10.54 1.31
N ASP A 41 19.50 -10.04 0.90
CA ASP A 41 18.95 -10.23 -0.46
C ASP A 41 19.54 -9.18 -1.42
N THR A 42 20.84 -9.31 -1.70
CA THR A 42 21.60 -8.43 -2.58
C THR A 42 22.48 -9.21 -3.53
N GLU A 43 22.77 -8.62 -4.70
CA GLU A 43 23.60 -9.29 -5.75
C GLU A 43 25.06 -9.51 -5.33
N LYS A 44 25.57 -8.75 -4.36
CA LYS A 44 26.95 -8.81 -3.89
C LYS A 44 26.99 -9.00 -2.39
N ILE A 45 27.97 -9.76 -1.91
CA ILE A 45 28.21 -9.99 -0.49
C ILE A 45 28.49 -8.64 0.19
N ASP A 46 27.77 -8.38 1.29
CA ASP A 46 27.88 -7.19 2.16
C ASP A 46 27.73 -5.84 1.42
N LEU A 47 26.91 -5.83 0.35
CA LEU A 47 26.58 -4.62 -0.40
C LEU A 47 25.89 -3.57 0.52
N ILE A 48 25.11 -4.02 1.48
CA ILE A 48 24.47 -3.19 2.50
C ILE A 48 25.10 -3.50 3.85
N PRO A 49 26.05 -2.68 4.35
CA PRO A 49 26.60 -2.86 5.68
C PRO A 49 25.53 -2.69 6.77
N ALA A 50 25.57 -3.51 7.82
CA ALA A 50 24.61 -3.42 8.93
C ALA A 50 24.58 -2.01 9.58
N ALA A 51 25.72 -1.32 9.61
CA ALA A 51 25.83 0.04 10.15
C ALA A 51 25.10 1.11 9.29
N GLU A 52 24.79 0.81 8.02
CA GLU A 52 24.03 1.69 7.13
C GLU A 52 22.51 1.42 7.15
N LEU A 53 22.08 0.43 7.93
CA LEU A 53 20.68 0.15 8.22
C LEU A 53 20.28 0.79 9.54
N THR A 54 19.01 1.22 9.62
CA THR A 54 18.38 1.55 10.90
C THR A 54 16.96 0.98 10.95
N ILE A 55 16.50 0.69 12.16
CA ILE A 55 15.11 0.32 12.43
C ILE A 55 14.51 1.39 13.33
N THR A 56 13.34 1.88 12.99
CA THR A 56 12.58 2.83 13.81
C THR A 56 11.17 2.26 14.07
N PHE A 57 10.87 2.04 15.33
CA PHE A 57 9.52 1.73 15.79
C PHE A 57 8.83 3.01 16.21
N VAL A 58 7.67 3.29 15.64
CA VAL A 58 6.82 4.42 15.99
C VAL A 58 5.55 3.89 16.63
N CYS A 59 5.26 4.21 17.88
CA CYS A 59 4.08 3.73 18.59
C CYS A 59 3.52 4.78 19.56
N TYR A 60 2.35 4.50 20.08
CA TYR A 60 1.63 5.38 21.02
C TYR A 60 1.83 4.98 22.48
N HIS A 61 2.03 3.70 22.73
CA HIS A 61 2.21 3.14 24.07
C HIS A 61 3.66 2.74 24.29
N TYR A 62 4.21 3.03 25.48
CA TYR A 62 5.55 2.59 25.84
C TYR A 62 5.60 1.06 26.01
N PRO A 63 6.34 0.32 25.19
CA PRO A 63 6.28 -1.14 25.11
C PRO A 63 7.12 -1.81 26.21
N ARG A 64 6.78 -1.61 27.47
CA ARG A 64 7.56 -2.07 28.63
C ARG A 64 7.88 -3.56 28.57
N ALA A 65 6.87 -4.41 28.33
CA ALA A 65 7.06 -5.86 28.31
C ALA A 65 8.05 -6.32 27.22
N MET A 66 8.02 -5.67 26.04
CA MET A 66 8.98 -5.92 24.96
C MET A 66 10.39 -5.52 25.40
N LEU A 67 10.56 -4.34 25.96
CA LEU A 67 11.87 -3.82 26.38
C LEU A 67 12.46 -4.65 27.50
N ASP A 68 11.68 -5.04 28.51
CA ASP A 68 12.11 -5.92 29.61
C ASP A 68 12.57 -7.29 29.08
N LYS A 69 11.89 -7.81 28.04
CA LYS A 69 12.28 -9.07 27.41
C LYS A 69 13.56 -8.93 26.60
N LEU A 70 13.68 -7.87 25.81
CA LEU A 70 14.92 -7.58 25.03
C LEU A 70 16.13 -7.41 25.94
N GLN A 71 15.96 -6.75 27.08
CA GLN A 71 17.03 -6.60 28.06
C GLN A 71 17.46 -7.94 28.65
N ARG A 72 16.50 -8.78 29.05
CA ARG A 72 16.81 -10.10 29.65
C ARG A 72 17.43 -11.07 28.65
N ASP A 73 16.87 -11.15 27.47
CA ASP A 73 17.20 -12.20 26.51
C ASP A 73 18.40 -11.83 25.61
N ARG A 74 18.63 -10.53 25.38
CA ARG A 74 19.65 -10.03 24.45
C ARG A 74 20.56 -8.94 25.01
N GLY A 75 20.33 -8.46 26.22
CA GLY A 75 21.09 -7.36 26.82
C GLY A 75 20.82 -5.99 26.14
N ILE A 76 19.77 -5.88 25.32
CA ILE A 76 19.41 -4.63 24.65
C ILE A 76 18.74 -3.69 25.65
N MET A 77 19.25 -2.47 25.76
CA MET A 77 18.74 -1.46 26.68
C MET A 77 18.12 -0.28 25.95
N ALA A 78 17.05 0.27 26.50
CA ALA A 78 16.42 1.49 26.00
C ALA A 78 17.04 2.72 26.67
N GLU A 79 17.81 3.50 25.92
CA GLU A 79 18.40 4.75 26.38
C GLU A 79 17.54 5.94 25.90
N LYS A 80 17.09 6.77 26.84
CA LYS A 80 16.31 7.95 26.52
C LYS A 80 17.21 9.06 25.99
N ILE A 81 16.99 9.45 24.73
CA ILE A 81 17.75 10.52 24.05
C ILE A 81 17.06 11.88 24.23
N GLU A 82 15.75 11.92 23.99
CA GLU A 82 14.90 13.10 24.18
C GLU A 82 13.49 12.66 24.62
N SER A 83 12.61 13.61 24.88
CA SER A 83 11.22 13.29 25.18
C SER A 83 10.57 12.51 24.03
N GLY A 84 10.13 11.29 24.31
CA GLY A 84 9.50 10.38 23.33
C GLY A 84 10.49 9.70 22.38
N ILE A 85 11.80 9.88 22.50
CA ILE A 85 12.81 9.26 21.63
C ILE A 85 13.79 8.43 22.47
N TYR A 86 13.90 7.16 22.13
CA TYR A 86 14.79 6.20 22.78
C TYR A 86 15.64 5.49 21.71
N TYR A 87 16.91 5.22 22.04
CA TYR A 87 17.74 4.30 21.27
C TYR A 87 17.84 2.97 22.00
N LEU A 88 17.70 1.87 21.24
CA LEU A 88 17.90 0.54 21.75
C LEU A 88 19.36 0.15 21.48
N THR A 89 20.16 0.17 22.53
CA THR A 89 21.60 -0.08 22.46
C THR A 89 21.94 -1.54 22.75
N GLY A 90 23.04 -2.04 22.19
CA GLY A 90 23.49 -3.43 22.37
C GLY A 90 23.22 -4.35 21.18
N ASP A 91 22.76 -3.82 20.03
CA ASP A 91 22.55 -4.58 18.80
C ASP A 91 23.44 -4.10 17.65
N ALA A 92 23.60 -4.97 16.64
CA ALA A 92 24.40 -4.67 15.44
C ALA A 92 23.72 -3.64 14.51
N ILE A 93 22.39 -3.65 14.44
CA ILE A 93 21.61 -2.67 13.67
C ILE A 93 21.13 -1.59 14.64
N PRO A 94 21.40 -0.30 14.39
CA PRO A 94 20.86 0.78 15.21
C PRO A 94 19.34 0.81 15.21
N VAL A 95 18.74 0.79 16.40
CA VAL A 95 17.28 0.76 16.58
C VAL A 95 16.82 1.99 17.37
N GLN A 96 15.76 2.63 16.89
CA GLN A 96 15.09 3.75 17.54
C GLN A 96 13.64 3.37 17.90
N LEU A 97 13.21 3.81 19.08
CA LEU A 97 11.82 3.76 19.52
C LEU A 97 11.29 5.18 19.70
N ILE A 98 10.18 5.48 19.06
CA ILE A 98 9.48 6.77 19.14
C ILE A 98 8.13 6.57 19.81
N ILE A 99 7.90 7.27 20.92
CA ILE A 99 6.63 7.32 21.63
C ILE A 99 5.93 8.63 21.24
N VAL A 100 4.99 8.55 20.31
CA VAL A 100 4.36 9.71 19.66
C VAL A 100 3.76 10.71 20.66
N PRO A 101 2.95 10.31 21.67
CA PRO A 101 2.37 11.25 22.62
C PRO A 101 3.37 12.00 23.49
N ALA A 102 4.59 11.46 23.63
CA ALA A 102 5.66 12.06 24.42
C ALA A 102 6.56 13.01 23.61
N LEU A 103 6.39 13.06 22.28
CA LEU A 103 7.15 13.95 21.41
C LEU A 103 6.77 15.42 21.61
N SER A 104 7.70 16.33 21.34
CA SER A 104 7.42 17.76 21.22
C SER A 104 6.41 18.01 20.09
N LYS A 105 5.23 18.51 20.46
CA LYS A 105 4.13 18.80 19.51
C LYS A 105 4.53 19.80 18.41
N ASN A 106 5.38 20.79 18.76
CA ASN A 106 5.80 21.81 17.79
C ASN A 106 6.79 21.25 16.76
N ASN A 107 7.74 20.43 17.19
CA ASN A 107 8.78 19.90 16.32
C ASN A 107 8.29 18.71 15.48
N ASN A 108 7.30 17.97 15.97
CA ASN A 108 6.83 16.71 15.37
C ASN A 108 5.32 16.75 15.07
N TYR A 109 4.80 17.94 14.72
CA TYR A 109 3.38 18.16 14.50
C TYR A 109 2.72 17.13 13.57
N TRP A 110 3.35 16.86 12.43
CA TRP A 110 2.80 15.95 11.42
C TRP A 110 2.74 14.50 11.90
N LEU A 111 3.79 14.04 12.61
CA LEU A 111 3.81 12.70 13.18
C LEU A 111 2.80 12.55 14.32
N ASN A 112 2.64 13.60 15.14
CA ASN A 112 1.63 13.61 16.21
C ASN A 112 0.19 13.55 15.70
N ASN A 113 -0.05 13.97 14.47
CA ASN A 113 -1.39 13.96 13.86
C ASN A 113 -1.57 12.82 12.84
N LEU A 114 -0.56 11.98 12.62
CA LEU A 114 -0.67 10.77 11.80
C LEU A 114 -1.39 9.67 12.63
N ARG A 115 -2.69 9.84 12.86
CA ARG A 115 -3.52 8.96 13.69
C ARG A 115 -4.99 9.00 13.25
N ASN A 116 -5.79 8.05 13.71
CA ASN A 116 -7.19 7.85 13.31
C ASN A 116 -8.21 8.30 14.37
N ASP A 117 -7.74 8.97 15.43
CA ASP A 117 -8.57 9.41 16.57
C ASP A 117 -8.54 10.93 16.80
N LEU A 118 -8.29 11.71 15.74
CA LEU A 118 -8.38 13.17 15.78
C LEU A 118 -9.82 13.59 16.10
N LYS A 119 -9.95 14.61 16.97
CA LYS A 119 -11.26 15.11 17.38
C LYS A 119 -11.73 16.24 16.47
N ALA A 120 -13.02 16.21 16.11
CA ALA A 120 -13.69 17.34 15.48
C ALA A 120 -13.51 18.61 16.32
N GLY A 121 -13.51 19.77 15.69
CA GLY A 121 -13.19 21.05 16.33
C GLY A 121 -11.71 21.40 16.22
N GLY A 122 -11.05 21.61 17.36
CA GLY A 122 -9.71 22.18 17.40
C GLY A 122 -8.62 21.37 16.69
N GLU A 123 -8.60 20.02 16.82
CA GLU A 123 -7.53 19.20 16.24
C GLU A 123 -7.64 19.11 14.71
N ILE A 124 -8.83 18.78 14.20
CA ILE A 124 -9.10 18.72 12.75
C ILE A 124 -8.90 20.10 12.11
N ARG A 125 -9.43 21.17 12.71
CA ARG A 125 -9.27 22.52 12.20
C ARG A 125 -7.80 22.94 12.11
N ASN A 126 -7.04 22.78 13.16
CA ASN A 126 -5.60 23.08 13.18
C ASN A 126 -4.82 22.25 12.14
N PHE A 127 -5.23 21.00 11.94
CA PHE A 127 -4.61 20.15 10.92
C PHE A 127 -4.83 20.72 9.51
N ILE A 128 -6.05 21.12 9.20
CA ILE A 128 -6.42 21.70 7.91
C ILE A 128 -5.72 23.02 7.65
N GLU A 129 -5.70 23.91 8.65
CA GLU A 129 -5.03 25.22 8.54
C GLU A 129 -3.53 25.04 8.22
N ARG A 130 -2.84 24.15 8.95
CA ARG A 130 -1.42 23.86 8.69
C ARG A 130 -1.18 23.13 7.37
N TYR A 131 -2.11 22.28 6.93
CA TYR A 131 -2.06 21.70 5.61
C TYR A 131 -2.19 22.76 4.52
N GLY A 132 -3.09 23.73 4.69
CA GLY A 132 -3.26 24.84 3.75
C GLY A 132 -1.97 25.60 3.46
N GLU A 133 -1.10 25.78 4.46
CA GLU A 133 0.22 26.39 4.32
C GLU A 133 1.20 25.57 3.46
N ASN A 134 1.01 24.24 3.38
CA ASN A 134 1.92 23.28 2.78
C ASN A 134 1.33 22.54 1.57
N LYS A 135 0.14 22.91 1.09
CA LYS A 135 -0.63 22.19 0.06
C LYS A 135 0.08 22.02 -1.30
N LYS A 136 1.11 22.82 -1.59
CA LYS A 136 1.91 22.68 -2.82
C LYS A 136 2.88 21.48 -2.80
N SER A 137 3.13 20.89 -1.66
CA SER A 137 4.05 19.77 -1.52
C SER A 137 3.30 18.44 -1.68
N LYS A 138 3.69 17.61 -2.65
CA LYS A 138 3.14 16.26 -2.87
C LYS A 138 3.23 15.38 -1.62
N LEU A 139 4.30 15.53 -0.82
CA LEU A 139 4.48 14.77 0.42
C LEU A 139 3.40 15.15 1.45
N PHE A 140 3.13 16.44 1.62
CA PHE A 140 2.09 16.88 2.55
C PHE A 140 0.68 16.58 2.04
N GLN A 141 0.45 16.55 0.73
CA GLN A 141 -0.80 16.08 0.14
C GLN A 141 -1.05 14.62 0.50
N ALA A 142 -0.07 13.72 0.25
CA ALA A 142 -0.19 12.30 0.58
C ALA A 142 -0.42 12.06 2.09
N LEU A 143 0.29 12.82 2.94
CA LEU A 143 0.09 12.76 4.39
C LEU A 143 -1.33 13.19 4.78
N ALA A 144 -1.78 14.33 4.24
CA ALA A 144 -3.10 14.87 4.53
C ALA A 144 -4.20 13.91 4.06
N ASP A 145 -4.09 13.34 2.87
CA ASP A 145 -5.01 12.32 2.37
C ASP A 145 -5.12 11.12 3.31
N THR A 146 -3.99 10.63 3.81
CA THR A 146 -3.96 9.50 4.74
C THR A 146 -4.68 9.83 6.05
N VAL A 147 -4.36 10.98 6.65
CA VAL A 147 -4.98 11.43 7.91
C VAL A 147 -6.46 11.72 7.72
N MET A 148 -6.85 12.36 6.63
CA MET A 148 -8.25 12.69 6.35
C MET A 148 -9.11 11.44 6.10
N ARG A 149 -8.59 10.43 5.39
CA ARG A 149 -9.30 9.16 5.21
C ARG A 149 -9.48 8.42 6.53
N ALA A 150 -8.46 8.38 7.36
CA ALA A 150 -8.50 7.74 8.67
C ALA A 150 -9.49 8.43 9.64
N ASN A 151 -9.71 9.76 9.48
CA ASN A 151 -10.58 10.56 10.34
C ASN A 151 -11.83 11.08 9.60
N TRP A 152 -12.33 10.34 8.64
CA TRP A 152 -13.40 10.80 7.74
C TRP A 152 -14.70 11.18 8.45
N GLN A 153 -15.07 10.49 9.54
CA GLN A 153 -16.28 10.80 10.30
C GLN A 153 -16.15 12.14 11.02
N GLU A 154 -15.03 12.34 11.70
CA GLU A 154 -14.72 13.60 12.41
C GLU A 154 -14.62 14.79 11.44
N LEU A 155 -14.09 14.55 10.24
CA LEU A 155 -14.08 15.55 9.16
C LEU A 155 -15.49 15.93 8.67
N LYS A 156 -16.39 14.95 8.58
CA LYS A 156 -17.79 15.22 8.22
C LYS A 156 -18.49 16.08 9.26
N GLU A 157 -18.22 15.85 10.53
CA GLU A 157 -18.76 16.65 11.62
C GLU A 157 -18.22 18.09 11.59
N GLU A 158 -16.90 18.25 11.44
CA GLU A 158 -16.27 19.57 11.30
C GLU A 158 -16.78 20.32 10.05
N ARG A 159 -17.00 19.61 8.95
CA ARG A 159 -17.53 20.16 7.70
C ARG A 159 -18.95 20.72 7.83
N LYS A 160 -19.78 20.18 8.73
CA LYS A 160 -21.10 20.74 9.05
C LYS A 160 -21.00 22.05 9.79
N MET A 161 -19.88 22.28 10.48
CA MET A 161 -19.68 23.43 11.34
C MET A 161 -18.96 24.62 10.65
N CYS A 162 -18.30 24.39 9.51
CA CYS A 162 -17.46 25.42 8.90
C CYS A 162 -17.58 25.50 7.38
N GLU A 163 -18.16 26.57 6.86
CA GLU A 163 -18.36 26.81 5.41
C GLU A 163 -17.03 26.98 4.65
N ALA A 164 -16.02 27.53 5.30
CA ALA A 164 -14.66 27.69 4.73
C ALA A 164 -13.97 26.36 4.42
N LEU A 165 -14.33 25.27 5.12
CA LEU A 165 -13.88 23.93 4.83
C LEU A 165 -14.42 23.40 3.50
N ARG A 166 -15.64 23.81 3.11
CA ARG A 166 -16.23 23.39 1.83
C ARG A 166 -15.43 23.90 0.63
N GLU A 167 -14.94 25.13 0.68
CA GLU A 167 -14.17 25.71 -0.40
C GLU A 167 -12.77 25.08 -0.51
N LEU A 168 -12.12 24.79 0.61
CA LEU A 168 -10.78 24.20 0.61
C LEU A 168 -10.75 22.77 0.07
N PHE A 169 -11.79 21.99 0.35
CA PHE A 169 -11.87 20.58 -0.07
C PHE A 169 -12.64 20.34 -1.36
N ALA A 170 -13.39 21.34 -1.85
CA ALA A 170 -14.18 21.17 -3.07
C ALA A 170 -13.29 20.88 -4.30
N ASP A 171 -12.14 21.51 -4.39
CA ASP A 171 -11.22 21.33 -5.50
C ASP A 171 -10.45 19.99 -5.41
N ASP A 172 -9.94 19.62 -4.23
CA ASP A 172 -9.21 18.37 -4.02
C ASP A 172 -10.14 17.14 -4.20
N LEU A 173 -11.38 17.24 -3.72
CA LEU A 173 -12.39 16.20 -3.92
C LEU A 173 -12.80 16.07 -5.40
N ARG A 174 -12.83 17.19 -6.13
CA ARG A 174 -13.12 17.20 -7.56
C ARG A 174 -11.98 16.57 -8.35
N GLU A 175 -10.73 16.95 -8.09
CA GLU A 175 -9.56 16.36 -8.73
C GLU A 175 -9.44 14.86 -8.45
N SER A 176 -9.63 14.45 -7.20
CA SER A 176 -9.59 13.02 -6.81
C SER A 176 -10.71 12.22 -7.48
N ARG A 177 -11.91 12.81 -7.61
CA ARG A 177 -13.03 12.20 -8.31
C ARG A 177 -12.79 12.10 -9.82
N GLU A 178 -12.27 13.16 -10.42
CA GLU A 178 -11.93 13.20 -11.84
C GLU A 178 -10.80 12.20 -12.17
N ALA A 179 -9.77 12.12 -11.32
CA ALA A 179 -8.69 11.14 -11.45
C ALA A 179 -9.23 9.70 -11.35
N GLY A 180 -10.08 9.41 -10.37
CA GLY A 180 -10.69 8.08 -10.20
C GLY A 180 -11.63 7.70 -11.37
N ILE A 181 -12.39 8.68 -11.91
CA ILE A 181 -13.21 8.47 -13.11
C ILE A 181 -12.33 8.20 -14.34
N MET A 182 -11.23 8.93 -14.48
CA MET A 182 -10.32 8.77 -15.62
C MET A 182 -9.57 7.44 -15.56
N GLU A 183 -9.15 7.03 -14.36
CA GLU A 183 -8.52 5.72 -14.11
C GLU A 183 -9.51 4.57 -14.39
N GLY A 184 -10.73 4.65 -13.85
CA GLY A 184 -11.78 3.67 -14.13
C GLY A 184 -12.18 3.58 -15.60
N ARG A 185 -12.26 4.73 -16.31
CA ARG A 185 -12.49 4.76 -17.76
C ARG A 185 -11.37 4.13 -18.55
N THR A 186 -10.12 4.38 -18.14
CA THR A 186 -8.94 3.83 -18.82
C THR A 186 -8.85 2.33 -18.61
N ALA A 187 -9.03 1.87 -17.37
CA ALA A 187 -9.08 0.45 -17.05
C ALA A 187 -10.20 -0.29 -17.79
N GLY A 188 -11.42 0.21 -17.72
CA GLY A 188 -12.56 -0.39 -18.43
C GLY A 188 -12.42 -0.39 -19.97
N LYS A 189 -11.75 0.64 -20.54
CA LYS A 189 -11.47 0.66 -21.97
C LYS A 189 -10.42 -0.37 -22.38
N ILE A 190 -9.41 -0.60 -21.55
CA ILE A 190 -8.39 -1.64 -21.78
C ILE A 190 -9.02 -3.01 -21.66
N GLU A 191 -9.78 -3.25 -20.59
CA GLU A 191 -10.46 -4.50 -20.32
C GLU A 191 -11.45 -4.85 -21.45
N GLY A 192 -12.35 -3.95 -21.78
CA GLY A 192 -13.29 -4.17 -22.88
C GLY A 192 -12.63 -4.34 -24.26
N ARG A 193 -11.42 -3.77 -24.48
CA ARG A 193 -10.65 -4.01 -25.71
C ARG A 193 -10.04 -5.41 -25.74
N ILE A 194 -9.59 -5.92 -24.59
CA ILE A 194 -9.04 -7.28 -24.48
C ILE A 194 -10.17 -8.30 -24.64
N GLU A 195 -11.28 -8.11 -23.95
CA GLU A 195 -12.47 -8.96 -24.04
C GLU A 195 -13.00 -9.03 -25.50
N GLY A 196 -13.24 -7.88 -26.10
CA GLY A 196 -13.73 -7.83 -27.48
C GLY A 196 -12.80 -8.45 -28.54
N LYS A 197 -11.47 -8.38 -28.32
CA LYS A 197 -10.51 -9.09 -29.17
C LYS A 197 -10.60 -10.61 -28.99
N LEU A 198 -10.76 -11.09 -27.76
CA LEU A 198 -10.87 -12.52 -27.47
C LEU A 198 -12.19 -13.08 -27.95
N GLU A 199 -13.29 -12.37 -27.76
CA GLU A 199 -14.61 -12.74 -28.29
C GLU A 199 -14.60 -12.83 -29.82
N GLY A 200 -14.05 -11.82 -30.50
CA GLY A 200 -13.90 -11.84 -31.95
C GLY A 200 -13.05 -13.01 -32.46
N LYS A 201 -11.98 -13.37 -31.70
CA LYS A 201 -11.15 -14.53 -31.99
C LYS A 201 -11.93 -15.84 -31.82
N ILE A 202 -12.70 -15.97 -30.73
CA ILE A 202 -13.58 -17.13 -30.50
C ILE A 202 -14.58 -17.29 -31.62
N GLU A 203 -15.23 -16.21 -32.07
CA GLU A 203 -16.18 -16.25 -33.20
C GLU A 203 -15.54 -16.78 -34.49
N LEU A 204 -14.33 -16.33 -34.81
CA LEU A 204 -13.59 -16.80 -35.98
C LEU A 204 -13.29 -18.30 -35.88
N ILE A 205 -12.88 -18.76 -34.71
CA ILE A 205 -12.55 -20.16 -34.46
C ILE A 205 -13.82 -21.03 -34.53
N ILE A 206 -14.96 -20.58 -33.98
CA ILE A 206 -16.25 -21.29 -34.13
C ILE A 206 -16.61 -21.46 -35.59
N LYS A 207 -16.40 -20.45 -36.44
CA LYS A 207 -16.67 -20.56 -37.89
C LYS A 207 -15.79 -21.62 -38.56
N LYS A 208 -14.52 -21.76 -38.14
CA LYS A 208 -13.61 -22.79 -38.66
C LYS A 208 -13.99 -24.18 -38.15
N TYR A 209 -14.29 -24.28 -36.82
CA TYR A 209 -14.81 -25.52 -36.23
C TYR A 209 -16.03 -26.07 -36.96
N LYS A 210 -17.04 -25.21 -37.22
CA LYS A 210 -18.26 -25.59 -37.97
C LYS A 210 -17.99 -26.00 -39.40
N LYS A 211 -16.87 -25.57 -40.00
CA LYS A 211 -16.44 -26.01 -41.36
C LYS A 211 -15.66 -27.32 -41.34
N GLY A 212 -15.45 -27.92 -40.17
CA GLY A 212 -14.72 -29.17 -40.03
C GLY A 212 -13.18 -29.06 -40.07
N CYS A 213 -12.64 -27.83 -39.94
CA CYS A 213 -11.19 -27.66 -39.83
C CYS A 213 -10.70 -28.23 -38.51
N THR A 214 -9.51 -28.79 -38.50
CA THR A 214 -8.81 -29.24 -37.29
C THR A 214 -8.25 -28.05 -36.47
N ALA A 215 -7.92 -28.27 -35.21
CA ALA A 215 -7.32 -27.24 -34.39
C ALA A 215 -5.95 -26.79 -34.95
N GLU A 216 -5.18 -27.73 -35.49
CA GLU A 216 -3.89 -27.46 -36.12
C GLU A 216 -4.01 -26.63 -37.39
N GLU A 217 -4.91 -27.00 -38.29
CA GLU A 217 -5.21 -26.21 -39.51
C GLU A 217 -5.71 -24.79 -39.15
N THR A 218 -6.53 -24.68 -38.11
CA THR A 218 -7.04 -23.37 -37.66
C THR A 218 -5.93 -22.53 -37.02
N ALA A 219 -5.02 -23.14 -36.28
CA ALA A 219 -3.85 -22.49 -35.70
C ALA A 219 -2.93 -21.90 -36.79
N ASP A 220 -2.67 -22.68 -37.84
CA ASP A 220 -1.86 -22.25 -38.98
C ASP A 220 -2.55 -21.09 -39.74
N MET A 221 -3.86 -21.19 -40.00
CA MET A 221 -4.63 -20.14 -40.69
C MET A 221 -4.71 -18.82 -39.91
N LEU A 222 -4.66 -18.86 -38.59
CA LEU A 222 -4.77 -17.69 -37.73
C LEU A 222 -3.40 -17.19 -37.20
N GLU A 223 -2.32 -17.88 -37.58
CA GLU A 223 -0.96 -17.62 -37.13
C GLU A 223 -0.86 -17.60 -35.58
N GLU A 224 -1.58 -18.53 -34.94
CA GLU A 224 -1.70 -18.62 -33.48
C GLU A 224 -1.13 -19.92 -32.92
N PRO A 225 -0.66 -19.94 -31.66
CA PRO A 225 -0.12 -21.16 -31.06
C PRO A 225 -1.16 -22.30 -31.04
N PRO A 226 -0.82 -23.50 -31.53
CA PRO A 226 -1.76 -24.63 -31.56
C PRO A 226 -2.33 -25.02 -30.20
N SER A 227 -1.59 -24.80 -29.12
CA SER A 227 -2.05 -25.04 -27.74
C SER A 227 -3.24 -24.18 -27.36
N GLN A 228 -3.23 -22.90 -27.73
CA GLN A 228 -4.33 -21.98 -27.46
C GLN A 228 -5.58 -22.32 -28.28
N ILE A 229 -5.39 -22.67 -29.54
CA ILE A 229 -6.52 -23.06 -30.40
C ILE A 229 -7.15 -24.36 -29.91
N ARG A 230 -6.37 -25.35 -29.45
CA ARG A 230 -6.90 -26.59 -28.85
C ARG A 230 -7.76 -26.32 -27.62
N GLN A 231 -7.33 -25.46 -26.72
CA GLN A 231 -8.13 -25.07 -25.54
C GLN A 231 -9.49 -24.46 -25.93
N ILE A 232 -9.50 -23.61 -26.97
CA ILE A 232 -10.74 -23.02 -27.48
C ILE A 232 -11.61 -24.08 -28.14
N TYR A 233 -11.03 -25.03 -28.91
CA TYR A 233 -11.74 -26.15 -29.52
C TYR A 233 -12.42 -27.06 -28.50
N ASP A 234 -11.71 -27.36 -27.40
CA ASP A 234 -12.26 -28.13 -26.28
C ASP A 234 -13.44 -27.43 -25.62
N ALA A 235 -13.30 -26.12 -25.39
CA ALA A 235 -14.40 -25.29 -24.85
C ALA A 235 -15.60 -25.22 -25.81
N ILE A 236 -15.39 -25.11 -27.13
CA ILE A 236 -16.42 -25.13 -28.15
C ILE A 236 -17.14 -26.48 -28.15
N GLY A 237 -16.42 -27.60 -28.11
CA GLY A 237 -17.01 -28.95 -28.08
C GLY A 237 -17.92 -29.16 -26.85
N GLN A 238 -17.52 -28.61 -25.69
CA GLN A 238 -18.31 -28.68 -24.46
C GLN A 238 -19.54 -27.76 -24.45
N CYS A 239 -19.60 -26.75 -25.36
CA CYS A 239 -20.71 -25.83 -25.50
C CYS A 239 -21.63 -26.18 -26.67
N ALA A 240 -21.45 -27.34 -27.34
CA ALA A 240 -22.34 -27.82 -28.40
C ALA A 240 -23.76 -28.12 -27.85
N PRO A 241 -24.82 -27.93 -28.63
CA PRO A 241 -24.87 -27.38 -30.00
C PRO A 241 -24.99 -25.86 -30.08
N ASP A 242 -25.01 -25.14 -28.94
CA ASP A 242 -25.40 -23.73 -28.84
C ASP A 242 -24.27 -22.78 -29.32
N TYR A 243 -23.01 -23.21 -29.18
CA TYR A 243 -21.79 -22.46 -29.59
C TYR A 243 -21.80 -20.97 -29.17
N ASN A 244 -22.32 -20.67 -27.97
CA ASN A 244 -22.43 -19.30 -27.47
C ASN A 244 -21.05 -18.75 -27.06
N VAL A 245 -20.67 -17.60 -27.61
CA VAL A 245 -19.35 -16.97 -27.42
C VAL A 245 -19.12 -16.62 -25.96
N GLU A 246 -20.12 -16.04 -25.28
CA GLU A 246 -20.00 -15.64 -23.88
C GLU A 246 -19.78 -16.85 -22.95
N LYS A 247 -20.49 -17.98 -23.22
CA LYS A 247 -20.29 -19.22 -22.44
C LYS A 247 -18.90 -19.82 -22.65
N ILE A 248 -18.38 -19.77 -23.86
CA ILE A 248 -17.06 -20.25 -24.23
C ILE A 248 -15.99 -19.36 -23.59
N TYR A 249 -16.15 -18.04 -23.67
CA TYR A 249 -15.28 -17.06 -23.04
C TYR A 249 -15.17 -17.30 -21.52
N LYS A 250 -16.31 -17.41 -20.83
CA LYS A 250 -16.35 -17.64 -19.39
C LYS A 250 -15.63 -18.91 -18.97
N ARG A 251 -15.79 -20.00 -19.72
CA ARG A 251 -15.07 -21.26 -19.45
C ARG A 251 -13.56 -21.14 -19.61
N LEU A 252 -13.10 -20.38 -20.60
CA LEU A 252 -11.68 -20.13 -20.81
C LEU A 252 -11.08 -19.27 -19.68
N SER A 253 -11.83 -18.29 -19.17
CA SER A 253 -11.45 -17.45 -18.05
C SER A 253 -11.36 -18.25 -16.74
N ASP A 254 -12.30 -19.16 -16.48
CA ASP A 254 -12.35 -20.02 -15.29
C ASP A 254 -11.22 -21.09 -15.26
N GLN A 255 -10.58 -21.38 -16.38
CA GLN A 255 -9.46 -22.33 -16.49
C GLN A 255 -8.08 -21.67 -16.32
N THR A 256 -8.02 -20.34 -16.26
CA THR A 256 -6.76 -19.57 -16.20
C THR A 256 -6.42 -19.08 -14.77
N VAL A 257 -7.22 -19.44 -13.76
CA VAL A 257 -7.00 -19.12 -12.32
C VAL A 257 -6.31 -20.25 -11.58
#